data_e3983e99b4c548f87ba0c9bb66b7cbc2
#
_entry.id   e3983e99b4c548f87ba0c9bb66b7cbc2
#
_cell.length_a   1.000
_cell.length_b   1.000
_cell.length_c   1.000
_cell.angle_alpha   90.00
_cell.angle_beta   90.00
_cell.angle_gamma   90.00
#
_symmetry.space_group_name_H-M   'P 1'
#
loop_
_entity.id
_entity.type
_entity.pdbx_description
1 polymer ?
#
loop_
_entity_poly.entity_id
_entity_poly.type
_entity_poly.pdbx_seq_one_letter_code
_entity_poly.pdbx_strand_id
1 'polypeptide(L)'
;KTLRFVAARSGARVVVAPVPFPIAGEEEVIAPLLAAVTPRTRLALVDHVSSPTALVFPVERLVRELQSRGVDVLVDGAHAPGMVPVSLDGIGAAYSVGNAHKWLCAPKGAAYLHVRRDRQSAIHPGAISHGHDPDQPGAHFLAEFDWTGTTDPSAWLSIPESLRRMGGLVEGGWPALMARNRALALQARELLCEALQVPPPAPASMIGAIASIPLPRAAADSPVARLDHEALMGWFRQRGVETWLYPWPCAGGKLIRISAQLYHALPDFRRRAILLREAMGG
;
A
#
# COMPACT_ATOMS: atom_id res chain seq x y z
N LYS A 1 8.13 -11.85 -0.83
CA LYS A 1 9.41 -12.54 -1.08
C LYS A 1 10.17 -12.75 0.23
N THR A 2 10.42 -11.71 1.05
CA THR A 2 11.19 -11.77 2.31
C THR A 2 10.63 -12.80 3.30
N LEU A 3 9.31 -12.81 3.56
CA LEU A 3 8.70 -13.80 4.45
C LEU A 3 8.98 -15.24 4.01
N ARG A 4 8.91 -15.54 2.71
CA ARG A 4 9.22 -16.88 2.20
C ARG A 4 10.70 -17.23 2.37
N PHE A 5 11.58 -16.26 2.17
CA PHE A 5 13.02 -16.45 2.40
C PHE A 5 13.34 -16.74 3.86
N VAL A 6 12.79 -15.96 4.79
CA VAL A 6 13.00 -16.17 6.24
C VAL A 6 12.34 -17.46 6.71
N ALA A 7 11.11 -17.74 6.27
CA ALA A 7 10.39 -18.97 6.61
C ALA A 7 11.14 -20.23 6.19
N ALA A 8 11.74 -20.24 4.99
CA ALA A 8 12.54 -21.38 4.53
C ALA A 8 13.76 -21.65 5.42
N ARG A 9 14.33 -20.62 6.05
CA ARG A 9 15.49 -20.75 6.94
C ARG A 9 15.12 -21.14 8.38
N SER A 10 13.92 -20.81 8.81
CA SER A 10 13.44 -21.05 10.18
C SER A 10 12.52 -22.29 10.29
N GLY A 11 12.31 -23.03 9.19
CA GLY A 11 11.37 -24.16 9.17
C GLY A 11 9.90 -23.75 9.27
N ALA A 12 9.60 -22.47 9.14
CA ALA A 12 8.22 -21.97 9.14
C ALA A 12 7.57 -22.11 7.75
N ARG A 13 6.25 -22.12 7.73
CA ARG A 13 5.46 -22.16 6.49
C ARG A 13 4.69 -20.86 6.31
N VAL A 14 4.76 -20.28 5.10
CA VAL A 14 3.93 -19.15 4.71
C VAL A 14 2.64 -19.68 4.08
N VAL A 15 1.50 -19.30 4.68
CA VAL A 15 0.16 -19.51 4.12
C VAL A 15 -0.30 -18.19 3.51
N VAL A 16 -0.75 -18.21 2.26
CA VAL A 16 -1.29 -17.04 1.58
C VAL A 16 -2.81 -17.15 1.57
N ALA A 17 -3.48 -16.20 2.21
CA ALA A 17 -4.93 -16.08 2.14
C ALA A 17 -5.30 -15.33 0.84
N PRO A 18 -6.09 -15.92 -0.07
CA PRO A 18 -6.48 -15.24 -1.30
C PRO A 18 -7.56 -14.19 -1.00
N VAL A 19 -7.30 -12.95 -1.39
CA VAL A 19 -8.30 -11.87 -1.39
C VAL A 19 -8.74 -11.67 -2.84
N PRO A 20 -10.05 -11.75 -3.15
CA PRO A 20 -10.54 -11.59 -4.51
C PRO A 20 -10.39 -10.14 -4.99
N PHE A 21 -10.32 -9.97 -6.31
CA PHE A 21 -10.46 -8.69 -6.96
C PHE A 21 -10.98 -8.90 -8.39
N PRO A 22 -12.09 -8.32 -8.78
CA PRO A 22 -12.96 -7.39 -8.04
C PRO A 22 -13.46 -7.91 -6.70
N ILE A 23 -13.87 -6.98 -5.80
CA ILE A 23 -14.27 -7.28 -4.43
C ILE A 23 -15.59 -6.57 -4.08
N ALA A 24 -16.49 -7.25 -3.38
CA ALA A 24 -17.78 -6.69 -2.99
C ALA A 24 -17.75 -5.96 -1.64
N GLY A 25 -16.79 -6.28 -0.75
CA GLY A 25 -16.72 -5.64 0.55
C GLY A 25 -15.60 -6.19 1.45
N GLU A 26 -15.52 -5.63 2.64
CA GLU A 26 -14.47 -5.93 3.63
C GLU A 26 -14.46 -7.39 4.09
N GLU A 27 -15.63 -8.05 4.12
CA GLU A 27 -15.73 -9.46 4.54
C GLU A 27 -14.94 -10.40 3.62
N GLU A 28 -14.80 -10.05 2.33
CA GLU A 28 -14.00 -10.83 1.40
C GLU A 28 -12.49 -10.65 1.62
N VAL A 29 -12.07 -9.66 2.41
CA VAL A 29 -10.71 -9.56 2.95
C VAL A 29 -10.59 -10.34 4.25
N ILE A 30 -11.53 -10.16 5.16
CA ILE A 30 -11.47 -10.66 6.53
C ILE A 30 -11.62 -12.19 6.57
N ALA A 31 -12.66 -12.72 5.94
CA ALA A 31 -13.00 -14.14 6.04
C ALA A 31 -11.87 -15.08 5.57
N PRO A 32 -11.20 -14.84 4.41
CA PRO A 32 -10.09 -15.71 3.99
C PRO A 32 -8.88 -15.64 4.92
N LEU A 33 -8.57 -14.46 5.48
CA LEU A 33 -7.46 -14.33 6.42
C LEU A 33 -7.74 -15.10 7.71
N LEU A 34 -8.95 -14.98 8.26
CA LEU A 34 -9.33 -15.67 9.49
C LEU A 34 -9.44 -17.18 9.30
N ALA A 35 -9.93 -17.63 8.14
CA ALA A 35 -10.00 -19.05 7.80
C ALA A 35 -8.61 -19.71 7.64
N ALA A 36 -7.59 -18.91 7.29
CA ALA A 36 -6.22 -19.40 7.17
C ALA A 36 -5.50 -19.57 8.52
N VAL A 37 -6.06 -19.05 9.62
CA VAL A 37 -5.47 -19.14 10.97
C VAL A 37 -5.58 -20.55 11.51
N THR A 38 -4.49 -21.06 12.08
CA THR A 38 -4.40 -22.35 12.76
C THR A 38 -3.74 -22.18 14.13
N PRO A 39 -3.79 -23.16 15.05
CA PRO A 39 -3.07 -23.08 16.33
C PRO A 39 -1.54 -22.88 16.20
N ARG A 40 -0.98 -23.13 15.01
CA ARG A 40 0.45 -22.89 14.71
C ARG A 40 0.74 -21.53 14.11
N THR A 41 -0.28 -20.74 13.76
CA THR A 41 -0.09 -19.40 13.23
C THR A 41 0.46 -18.49 14.31
N ARG A 42 1.56 -17.79 14.04
CA ARG A 42 2.22 -16.88 14.98
C ARG A 42 2.20 -15.42 14.53
N LEU A 43 2.27 -15.19 13.24
CA LEU A 43 2.36 -13.86 12.66
C LEU A 43 1.48 -13.77 11.41
N ALA A 44 0.71 -12.71 11.28
CA ALA A 44 0.03 -12.33 10.05
C ALA A 44 0.65 -11.04 9.50
N LEU A 45 0.98 -11.02 8.20
CA LEU A 45 1.31 -9.80 7.48
C LEU A 45 0.07 -9.35 6.70
N VAL A 46 -0.36 -8.11 6.95
CA VAL A 46 -1.57 -7.52 6.36
C VAL A 46 -1.24 -6.16 5.78
N ASP A 47 -1.58 -5.94 4.52
CA ASP A 47 -1.50 -4.59 3.94
C ASP A 47 -2.55 -3.66 4.58
N HIS A 48 -2.20 -2.41 4.86
CA HIS A 48 -3.19 -1.37 5.16
C HIS A 48 -3.83 -0.86 3.87
N VAL A 49 -2.99 -0.63 2.84
CA VAL A 49 -3.45 -0.33 1.49
C VAL A 49 -2.65 -1.19 0.52
N SER A 50 -3.33 -2.12 -0.15
CA SER A 50 -2.69 -3.03 -1.08
C SER A 50 -2.14 -2.32 -2.32
N SER A 51 -0.93 -2.70 -2.75
CA SER A 51 -0.26 -1.98 -3.83
C SER A 51 -0.87 -2.27 -5.22
N PRO A 52 -1.07 -3.51 -5.67
CA PRO A 52 -1.63 -3.76 -7.01
C PRO A 52 -3.11 -3.41 -7.10
N THR A 53 -3.92 -3.83 -6.12
CA THR A 53 -5.39 -3.68 -6.16
C THR A 53 -5.89 -2.35 -5.60
N ALA A 54 -5.02 -1.59 -4.91
CA ALA A 54 -5.32 -0.27 -4.33
C ALA A 54 -6.43 -0.29 -3.26
N LEU A 55 -6.68 -1.43 -2.63
CA LEU A 55 -7.72 -1.59 -1.62
C LEU A 55 -7.24 -1.11 -0.25
N VAL A 56 -8.04 -0.31 0.41
CA VAL A 56 -7.89 0.00 1.84
C VAL A 56 -8.51 -1.15 2.63
N PHE A 57 -7.69 -1.85 3.41
CA PHE A 57 -8.14 -2.97 4.23
C PHE A 57 -8.63 -2.51 5.61
N PRO A 58 -9.60 -3.20 6.21
CA PRO A 58 -10.13 -2.90 7.54
C PRO A 58 -9.16 -3.38 8.63
N VAL A 59 -7.98 -2.75 8.70
CA VAL A 59 -6.85 -3.23 9.53
C VAL A 59 -7.15 -3.24 11.01
N GLU A 60 -7.90 -2.27 11.53
CA GLU A 60 -8.28 -2.23 12.95
C GLU A 60 -9.10 -3.47 13.34
N ARG A 61 -10.04 -3.88 12.49
CA ARG A 61 -10.84 -5.09 12.70
C ARG A 61 -9.99 -6.35 12.53
N LEU A 62 -9.17 -6.42 11.48
CA LEU A 62 -8.28 -7.56 11.24
C LEU A 62 -7.30 -7.77 12.40
N VAL A 63 -6.67 -6.71 12.86
CA VAL A 63 -5.72 -6.77 13.99
C VAL A 63 -6.41 -7.28 15.25
N ARG A 64 -7.55 -6.71 15.61
CA ARG A 64 -8.32 -7.14 16.77
C ARG A 64 -8.71 -8.63 16.69
N GLU A 65 -9.22 -9.07 15.55
CA GLU A 65 -9.67 -10.46 15.38
C GLU A 65 -8.53 -11.47 15.31
N LEU A 66 -7.38 -11.11 14.74
CA LEU A 66 -6.20 -11.98 14.69
C LEU A 66 -5.53 -12.06 16.07
N GLN A 67 -5.40 -10.94 16.76
CA GLN A 67 -4.78 -10.89 18.09
C GLN A 67 -5.63 -11.61 19.15
N SER A 68 -6.97 -11.57 19.04
CA SER A 68 -7.86 -12.37 19.93
C SER A 68 -7.65 -13.91 19.75
N ARG A 69 -7.03 -14.34 18.66
CA ARG A 69 -6.63 -15.72 18.38
C ARG A 69 -5.16 -16.01 18.69
N GLY A 70 -4.46 -15.08 19.36
CA GLY A 70 -3.05 -15.21 19.73
C GLY A 70 -2.07 -15.04 18.56
N VAL A 71 -2.50 -14.39 17.47
CA VAL A 71 -1.68 -14.13 16.28
C VAL A 71 -1.19 -12.68 16.31
N ASP A 72 0.11 -12.47 16.37
CA ASP A 72 0.67 -11.12 16.19
C ASP A 72 0.46 -10.63 14.76
N VAL A 73 0.27 -9.32 14.59
CA VAL A 73 0.05 -8.72 13.28
C VAL A 73 1.14 -7.71 12.95
N LEU A 74 1.73 -7.86 11.78
CA LEU A 74 2.54 -6.84 11.11
C LEU A 74 1.69 -6.15 10.05
N VAL A 75 1.39 -4.87 10.26
CA VAL A 75 0.67 -4.06 9.28
C VAL A 75 1.68 -3.41 8.32
N ASP A 76 1.57 -3.75 7.04
CA ASP A 76 2.27 -3.03 5.97
C ASP A 76 1.48 -1.78 5.60
N GLY A 77 1.84 -0.67 6.20
CA GLY A 77 1.29 0.66 5.94
C GLY A 77 2.05 1.44 4.86
N ALA A 78 2.78 0.77 3.96
CA ALA A 78 3.63 1.46 2.98
C ALA A 78 2.92 2.55 2.17
N HIS A 79 1.61 2.43 1.94
CA HIS A 79 0.80 3.44 1.24
C HIS A 79 -0.09 4.29 2.17
N ALA A 80 -0.20 3.94 3.46
CA ALA A 80 -1.20 4.55 4.34
C ALA A 80 -0.88 5.98 4.81
N PRO A 81 0.34 6.29 5.32
CA PRO A 81 0.65 7.63 5.84
C PRO A 81 0.48 8.70 4.78
N GLY A 82 -0.38 9.68 5.04
CA GLY A 82 -0.71 10.77 4.12
C GLY A 82 -1.73 10.46 3.04
N MET A 83 -2.17 9.18 2.90
CA MET A 83 -3.24 8.76 2.01
C MET A 83 -4.55 8.55 2.75
N VAL A 84 -4.49 7.88 3.90
CA VAL A 84 -5.63 7.60 4.77
C VAL A 84 -5.29 8.00 6.20
N PRO A 85 -6.28 8.27 7.06
CA PRO A 85 -6.02 8.47 8.48
C PRO A 85 -5.35 7.23 9.09
N VAL A 86 -4.29 7.45 9.87
CA VAL A 86 -3.55 6.37 10.55
C VAL A 86 -3.46 6.71 12.04
N SER A 87 -3.98 5.83 12.88
CA SER A 87 -3.78 5.83 14.32
C SER A 87 -3.08 4.53 14.71
N LEU A 88 -1.78 4.59 15.03
CA LEU A 88 -1.03 3.39 15.39
C LEU A 88 -1.58 2.73 16.66
N ASP A 89 -1.96 3.53 17.64
CA ASP A 89 -2.59 3.04 18.88
C ASP A 89 -4.00 2.48 18.61
N GLY A 90 -4.79 3.13 17.73
CA GLY A 90 -6.12 2.66 17.34
C GLY A 90 -6.07 1.33 16.58
N ILE A 91 -5.10 1.14 15.71
CA ILE A 91 -4.84 -0.12 15.03
C ILE A 91 -4.38 -1.19 16.02
N GLY A 92 -3.52 -0.84 16.99
CA GLY A 92 -3.05 -1.72 18.05
C GLY A 92 -2.24 -2.93 17.60
N ALA A 93 -1.67 -2.90 16.39
CA ALA A 93 -0.87 -4.01 15.84
C ALA A 93 0.41 -4.21 16.65
N ALA A 94 0.88 -5.46 16.68
CA ALA A 94 2.17 -5.78 17.29
C ALA A 94 3.32 -5.04 16.57
N TYR A 95 3.21 -4.95 15.26
CA TYR A 95 4.20 -4.28 14.39
C TYR A 95 3.48 -3.48 13.31
N SER A 96 3.99 -2.30 12.98
CA SER A 96 3.52 -1.50 11.85
C SER A 96 4.70 -0.83 11.15
N VAL A 97 4.70 -0.85 9.84
CA VAL A 97 5.67 -0.14 9.02
C VAL A 97 4.95 0.81 8.07
N GLY A 98 5.59 1.91 7.70
CA GLY A 98 5.01 2.82 6.73
C GLY A 98 6.06 3.68 6.04
N ASN A 99 5.80 4.02 4.77
CA ASN A 99 6.70 4.83 3.98
C ASN A 99 6.34 6.32 4.08
N ALA A 100 7.28 7.12 4.53
CA ALA A 100 7.13 8.58 4.51
C ALA A 100 7.46 9.18 3.12
N HIS A 101 8.22 8.47 2.29
CA HIS A 101 8.62 8.92 0.96
C HIS A 101 7.54 8.73 -0.13
N LYS A 102 6.35 8.24 0.22
CA LYS A 102 5.21 8.12 -0.71
C LYS A 102 4.27 9.32 -0.55
N TRP A 103 3.22 9.19 0.23
CA TRP A 103 2.16 10.19 0.33
C TRP A 103 2.47 11.36 1.27
N LEU A 104 3.41 11.18 2.21
CA LEU A 104 3.95 12.29 3.01
C LEU A 104 4.97 13.13 2.22
N CYS A 105 5.44 12.65 1.06
CA CYS A 105 6.39 13.33 0.19
C CYS A 105 7.76 13.65 0.84
N ALA A 106 8.18 12.85 1.82
CA ALA A 106 9.54 12.92 2.34
C ALA A 106 10.55 12.35 1.31
N PRO A 107 11.86 12.59 1.46
CA PRO A 107 12.88 12.01 0.60
C PRO A 107 12.83 10.49 0.56
N LYS A 108 13.30 9.90 -0.53
CA LYS A 108 13.35 8.43 -0.71
C LYS A 108 14.16 7.77 0.39
N GLY A 109 13.66 6.64 0.89
CA GLY A 109 14.25 5.92 2.01
C GLY A 109 13.63 6.25 3.37
N ALA A 110 12.94 7.40 3.51
CA ALA A 110 12.24 7.75 4.74
C ALA A 110 11.06 6.78 5.00
N ALA A 111 11.08 6.14 6.16
CA ALA A 111 10.07 5.20 6.62
C ALA A 111 10.04 5.18 8.15
N TYR A 112 9.00 4.56 8.73
CA TYR A 112 8.97 4.28 10.17
C TYR A 112 8.73 2.79 10.42
N LEU A 113 9.22 2.35 11.57
CA LEU A 113 8.85 1.09 12.20
C LEU A 113 8.25 1.42 13.58
N HIS A 114 7.01 1.00 13.79
CA HIS A 114 6.38 1.01 15.10
C HIS A 114 6.29 -0.42 15.63
N VAL A 115 6.75 -0.61 16.85
CA VAL A 115 6.68 -1.89 17.58
C VAL A 115 5.98 -1.66 18.89
N ARG A 116 4.90 -2.39 19.13
CA ARG A 116 4.17 -2.31 20.40
C ARG A 116 5.10 -2.66 21.56
N ARG A 117 4.98 -1.92 22.66
CA ARG A 117 5.95 -1.95 23.76
C ARG A 117 6.26 -3.36 24.29
N ASP A 118 5.24 -4.21 24.38
CA ASP A 118 5.36 -5.61 24.85
C ASP A 118 6.06 -6.54 23.84
N ARG A 119 6.42 -6.05 22.66
CA ARG A 119 7.14 -6.79 21.62
C ARG A 119 8.57 -6.25 21.36
N GLN A 120 8.91 -5.09 21.93
CA GLN A 120 10.19 -4.43 21.65
C GLN A 120 11.40 -5.24 22.08
N SER A 121 11.33 -5.94 23.23
CA SER A 121 12.45 -6.74 23.74
C SER A 121 12.83 -7.95 22.87
N ALA A 122 11.97 -8.35 21.94
CA ALA A 122 12.21 -9.49 21.05
C ALA A 122 12.65 -9.08 19.64
N ILE A 123 12.84 -7.78 19.40
CA ILE A 123 13.15 -7.24 18.07
C ILE A 123 14.48 -6.52 18.10
N HIS A 124 15.35 -6.88 17.17
CA HIS A 124 16.65 -6.25 16.95
C HIS A 124 16.77 -5.79 15.49
N PRO A 125 17.53 -4.73 15.20
CA PRO A 125 17.83 -4.35 13.83
C PRO A 125 18.68 -5.42 13.14
N GLY A 126 18.63 -5.45 11.80
CA GLY A 126 19.44 -6.38 11.01
C GLY A 126 20.96 -6.12 11.08
N ALA A 127 21.36 -4.94 11.55
CA ALA A 127 22.75 -4.58 11.85
C ALA A 127 22.86 -4.15 13.32
N ILE A 128 23.66 -4.84 14.08
CA ILE A 128 23.96 -4.52 15.49
C ILE A 128 25.16 -3.57 15.53
N SER A 129 25.05 -2.48 16.28
CA SER A 129 26.08 -1.46 16.41
C SER A 129 26.12 -0.91 17.85
N HIS A 130 26.65 0.30 18.04
CA HIS A 130 26.86 0.94 19.34
C HIS A 130 25.64 1.07 20.24
N GLY A 131 24.42 1.04 19.65
CA GLY A 131 23.17 1.05 20.42
C GLY A 131 22.87 -0.25 21.18
N HIS A 132 23.58 -1.34 20.87
CA HIS A 132 23.44 -2.59 21.60
C HIS A 132 24.44 -2.64 22.75
N ASP A 133 23.98 -2.33 23.96
CA ASP A 133 24.76 -2.44 25.18
C ASP A 133 24.08 -3.42 26.15
N PRO A 134 24.62 -4.65 26.33
CA PRO A 134 24.00 -5.66 27.17
C PRO A 134 23.99 -5.27 28.65
N ASP A 135 24.85 -4.32 29.08
CA ASP A 135 24.97 -3.88 30.45
C ASP A 135 24.05 -2.72 30.82
N GLN A 136 23.28 -2.17 29.86
CA GLN A 136 22.29 -1.13 30.10
C GLN A 136 20.85 -1.66 29.95
N PRO A 137 20.22 -2.21 30.98
CA PRO A 137 18.85 -2.72 30.87
C PRO A 137 17.82 -1.59 30.69
N GLY A 138 16.95 -1.74 29.71
CA GLY A 138 15.68 -0.99 29.62
C GLY A 138 15.47 -0.05 28.44
N ALA A 139 16.51 0.36 27.69
CA ALA A 139 16.38 1.26 26.55
C ALA A 139 16.86 0.66 25.22
N HIS A 140 17.05 -0.66 25.16
CA HIS A 140 17.70 -1.34 24.04
C HIS A 140 17.03 -1.09 22.70
N PHE A 141 15.70 -1.18 22.60
CA PHE A 141 15.00 -1.07 21.32
C PHE A 141 15.30 0.25 20.60
N LEU A 142 15.09 1.38 21.26
CA LEU A 142 15.36 2.69 20.63
C LEU A 142 16.83 2.89 20.34
N ALA A 143 17.71 2.58 21.31
CA ALA A 143 19.14 2.75 21.13
C ALA A 143 19.69 1.90 19.96
N GLU A 144 19.25 0.65 19.85
CA GLU A 144 19.66 -0.25 18.76
C GLU A 144 19.17 0.20 17.40
N PHE A 145 17.92 0.69 17.31
CA PHE A 145 17.35 1.13 16.05
C PHE A 145 17.77 2.55 15.65
N ASP A 146 18.05 3.43 16.63
CA ASP A 146 18.52 4.79 16.37
C ASP A 146 19.95 4.81 15.80
N TRP A 147 20.76 3.81 16.11
CA TRP A 147 22.13 3.72 15.61
C TRP A 147 22.50 2.32 15.13
N THR A 148 22.26 2.05 13.86
CA THR A 148 22.63 0.79 13.18
C THR A 148 23.99 0.87 12.45
N GLY A 149 24.72 1.95 12.64
CA GLY A 149 25.98 2.28 11.96
C GLY A 149 25.92 3.63 11.26
N THR A 150 27.07 4.12 10.78
CA THR A 150 27.16 5.40 10.08
C THR A 150 26.34 5.35 8.77
N THR A 151 25.35 6.23 8.66
CA THR A 151 24.47 6.35 7.51
C THR A 151 24.02 7.79 7.33
N ASP A 152 23.46 8.14 6.18
CA ASP A 152 22.86 9.46 5.94
C ASP A 152 21.47 9.54 6.57
N PRO A 153 21.26 10.38 7.62
CA PRO A 153 19.97 10.53 8.29
C PRO A 153 19.03 11.51 7.58
N SER A 154 19.43 12.18 6.49
CA SER A 154 18.71 13.29 5.87
C SER A 154 17.27 12.93 5.52
N ALA A 155 17.03 11.69 5.06
CA ALA A 155 15.70 11.27 4.62
C ALA A 155 14.68 11.27 5.77
N TRP A 156 15.02 10.68 6.92
CA TRP A 156 14.07 10.64 8.05
C TRP A 156 14.05 11.94 8.85
N LEU A 157 15.17 12.69 8.94
CA LEU A 157 15.18 14.01 9.55
C LEU A 157 14.32 15.04 8.81
N SER A 158 14.04 14.80 7.52
CA SER A 158 13.16 15.65 6.71
C SER A 158 11.66 15.36 6.92
N ILE A 159 11.26 14.28 7.63
CA ILE A 159 9.86 13.92 7.82
C ILE A 159 9.04 15.02 8.50
N PRO A 160 9.51 15.68 9.59
CA PRO A 160 8.76 16.76 10.23
C PRO A 160 8.46 17.92 9.28
N GLU A 161 9.43 18.31 8.44
CA GLU A 161 9.22 19.36 7.43
C GLU A 161 8.26 18.92 6.34
N SER A 162 8.33 17.67 5.88
CA SER A 162 7.35 17.13 4.93
C SER A 162 5.93 17.16 5.49
N LEU A 163 5.75 16.76 6.75
CA LEU A 163 4.46 16.82 7.44
C LEU A 163 3.93 18.26 7.52
N ARG A 164 4.77 19.19 7.95
CA ARG A 164 4.42 20.61 8.08
C ARG A 164 4.07 21.21 6.71
N ARG A 165 4.92 20.98 5.71
CA ARG A 165 4.78 21.56 4.37
C ARG A 165 3.54 21.03 3.67
N MET A 166 3.40 19.72 3.57
CA MET A 166 2.27 19.11 2.86
C MET A 166 0.94 19.41 3.54
N GLY A 167 0.89 19.36 4.87
CA GLY A 167 -0.30 19.73 5.64
C GLY A 167 -0.69 21.20 5.51
N GLY A 168 0.26 22.09 5.17
CA GLY A 168 -0.01 23.51 4.94
C GLY A 168 -0.40 23.88 3.50
N LEU A 169 -0.43 22.94 2.55
CA LEU A 169 -0.72 23.25 1.14
C LEU A 169 -2.21 23.45 0.84
N VAL A 170 -3.09 22.97 1.71
CA VAL A 170 -4.54 23.17 1.57
C VAL A 170 -5.13 23.63 2.89
N GLU A 171 -6.15 24.47 2.81
CA GLU A 171 -6.96 24.85 3.98
C GLU A 171 -7.61 23.59 4.57
N GLY A 172 -7.60 23.44 5.89
CA GLY A 172 -8.06 22.23 6.59
C GLY A 172 -6.99 21.13 6.74
N GLY A 173 -5.77 21.36 6.26
CA GLY A 173 -4.60 20.53 6.53
C GLY A 173 -4.68 19.12 5.95
N TRP A 174 -4.04 18.16 6.62
CA TRP A 174 -3.99 16.77 6.20
C TRP A 174 -5.35 16.11 5.96
N PRO A 175 -6.39 16.31 6.81
CA PRO A 175 -7.71 15.76 6.54
C PRO A 175 -8.30 16.23 5.21
N ALA A 176 -8.19 17.52 4.92
CA ALA A 176 -8.69 18.09 3.67
C ALA A 176 -7.89 17.61 2.45
N LEU A 177 -6.56 17.50 2.57
CA LEU A 177 -5.69 16.95 1.54
C LEU A 177 -6.05 15.51 1.19
N MET A 178 -6.18 14.64 2.19
CA MET A 178 -6.57 13.24 2.00
C MET A 178 -7.95 13.12 1.37
N ALA A 179 -8.93 13.89 1.86
CA ALA A 179 -10.29 13.90 1.32
C ALA A 179 -10.32 14.34 -0.16
N ARG A 180 -9.58 15.40 -0.51
CA ARG A 180 -9.45 15.90 -1.89
C ARG A 180 -8.85 14.83 -2.81
N ASN A 181 -7.73 14.23 -2.41
CA ASN A 181 -7.05 13.24 -3.21
C ASN A 181 -7.93 11.99 -3.40
N ARG A 182 -8.63 11.57 -2.35
CA ARG A 182 -9.60 10.47 -2.43
C ARG A 182 -10.76 10.79 -3.36
N ALA A 183 -11.36 11.97 -3.28
CA ALA A 183 -12.45 12.38 -4.15
C ALA A 183 -12.02 12.37 -5.63
N LEU A 184 -10.81 12.90 -5.92
CA LEU A 184 -10.25 12.88 -7.27
C LEU A 184 -9.96 11.44 -7.75
N ALA A 185 -9.47 10.56 -6.89
CA ALA A 185 -9.24 9.15 -7.24
C ALA A 185 -10.53 8.41 -7.58
N LEU A 186 -11.62 8.67 -6.83
CA LEU A 186 -12.94 8.10 -7.11
C LEU A 186 -13.50 8.59 -8.44
N GLN A 187 -13.46 9.89 -8.72
CA GLN A 187 -13.88 10.46 -10.00
C GLN A 187 -13.06 9.90 -11.17
N ALA A 188 -11.74 9.80 -11.00
CA ALA A 188 -10.86 9.22 -12.00
C ALA A 188 -11.17 7.74 -12.25
N ARG A 189 -11.44 6.96 -11.21
CA ARG A 189 -11.87 5.57 -11.32
C ARG A 189 -13.15 5.44 -12.14
N GLU A 190 -14.15 6.26 -11.85
CA GLU A 190 -15.42 6.27 -12.58
C GLU A 190 -15.21 6.58 -14.06
N LEU A 191 -14.42 7.60 -14.39
CA LEU A 191 -14.06 7.92 -15.78
C LEU A 191 -13.40 6.75 -16.53
N LEU A 192 -12.50 6.03 -15.87
CA LEU A 192 -11.82 4.89 -16.48
C LEU A 192 -12.76 3.68 -16.58
N CYS A 193 -13.59 3.42 -15.58
CA CYS A 193 -14.60 2.36 -15.63
C CYS A 193 -15.63 2.60 -16.75
N GLU A 194 -16.09 3.85 -16.92
CA GLU A 194 -16.96 4.25 -18.03
C GLU A 194 -16.26 4.06 -19.38
N ALA A 195 -15.03 4.50 -19.52
CA ALA A 195 -14.24 4.34 -20.75
C ALA A 195 -14.04 2.86 -21.14
N LEU A 196 -13.93 1.98 -20.16
CA LEU A 196 -13.76 0.53 -20.31
C LEU A 196 -15.09 -0.24 -20.35
N GLN A 197 -16.22 0.43 -20.08
CA GLN A 197 -17.56 -0.19 -19.94
C GLN A 197 -17.58 -1.33 -18.90
N VAL A 198 -16.92 -1.11 -17.77
CA VAL A 198 -16.88 -2.07 -16.65
C VAL A 198 -17.41 -1.43 -15.37
N PRO A 199 -18.00 -2.19 -14.45
CA PRO A 199 -18.38 -1.67 -13.15
C PRO A 199 -17.13 -1.36 -12.29
N PRO A 200 -17.24 -0.46 -11.29
CA PRO A 200 -16.20 -0.26 -10.31
C PRO A 200 -15.82 -1.57 -9.59
N PRO A 201 -14.52 -1.93 -9.52
CA PRO A 201 -14.11 -3.25 -9.03
C PRO A 201 -14.08 -3.37 -7.51
N ALA A 202 -14.41 -2.30 -6.78
CA ALA A 202 -14.47 -2.28 -5.31
C ALA A 202 -15.40 -1.19 -4.81
N PRO A 203 -15.98 -1.32 -3.61
CA PRO A 203 -16.75 -0.26 -2.96
C PRO A 203 -15.93 1.01 -2.76
N ALA A 204 -16.57 2.18 -2.83
CA ALA A 204 -15.91 3.47 -2.61
C ALA A 204 -15.28 3.58 -1.20
N SER A 205 -15.84 2.89 -0.19
CA SER A 205 -15.30 2.84 1.17
C SER A 205 -13.90 2.24 1.24
N MET A 206 -13.57 1.34 0.33
CA MET A 206 -12.27 0.66 0.27
C MET A 206 -11.25 1.37 -0.65
N ILE A 207 -11.47 2.62 -1.02
CA ILE A 207 -10.59 3.39 -1.91
C ILE A 207 -10.00 4.59 -1.17
N GLY A 208 -8.69 4.72 -1.23
CA GLY A 208 -7.93 5.91 -0.79
C GLY A 208 -7.66 6.87 -1.97
N ALA A 209 -6.42 7.33 -2.09
CA ALA A 209 -5.98 8.19 -3.19
C ALA A 209 -5.44 7.41 -4.41
N ILE A 210 -5.51 6.09 -4.39
CA ILE A 210 -5.22 5.20 -5.52
C ILE A 210 -6.43 4.34 -5.82
N ALA A 211 -6.59 3.97 -7.10
CA ALA A 211 -7.61 3.02 -7.53
C ALA A 211 -7.04 2.15 -8.65
N SER A 212 -7.48 0.90 -8.71
CA SER A 212 -7.05 -0.06 -9.73
C SER A 212 -8.27 -0.64 -10.44
N ILE A 213 -8.12 -0.89 -11.73
CA ILE A 213 -9.20 -1.42 -12.57
C ILE A 213 -8.62 -2.57 -13.41
N PRO A 214 -9.19 -3.79 -13.33
CA PRO A 214 -8.85 -4.86 -14.24
C PRO A 214 -9.23 -4.47 -15.67
N LEU A 215 -8.28 -4.64 -16.60
CA LEU A 215 -8.58 -4.40 -18.02
C LEU A 215 -9.43 -5.57 -18.55
N PRO A 216 -10.56 -5.29 -19.21
CA PRO A 216 -11.36 -6.31 -19.86
C PRO A 216 -10.63 -6.87 -21.07
N ARG A 217 -11.23 -7.87 -21.72
CA ARG A 217 -10.69 -8.42 -22.96
C ARG A 217 -10.73 -7.34 -24.04
N ALA A 218 -9.57 -7.08 -24.64
CA ALA A 218 -9.41 -6.08 -25.71
C ALA A 218 -9.48 -6.72 -27.09
N ALA A 219 -9.61 -5.89 -28.15
CA ALA A 219 -9.49 -6.33 -29.52
C ALA A 219 -8.12 -7.01 -29.76
N ALA A 220 -8.09 -8.08 -30.54
CA ALA A 220 -6.89 -8.94 -30.70
C ALA A 220 -5.67 -8.21 -31.25
N ASP A 221 -5.88 -7.18 -32.03
CA ASP A 221 -4.84 -6.35 -32.65
C ASP A 221 -4.52 -5.08 -31.86
N SER A 222 -5.20 -4.85 -30.75
CA SER A 222 -5.01 -3.68 -29.89
C SER A 222 -3.67 -3.70 -29.13
N PRO A 223 -3.14 -2.53 -28.72
CA PRO A 223 -1.98 -2.46 -27.86
C PRO A 223 -2.12 -3.26 -26.55
N VAL A 224 -3.31 -3.24 -25.93
CA VAL A 224 -3.55 -3.99 -24.68
C VAL A 224 -3.44 -5.50 -24.90
N ALA A 225 -3.87 -6.02 -26.03
CA ALA A 225 -3.77 -7.45 -26.33
C ALA A 225 -2.36 -7.88 -26.74
N ARG A 226 -1.65 -7.05 -27.50
CA ARG A 226 -0.35 -7.40 -28.11
C ARG A 226 0.85 -7.12 -27.22
N LEU A 227 0.80 -6.09 -26.38
CA LEU A 227 1.92 -5.65 -25.56
C LEU A 227 1.86 -6.29 -24.17
N ASP A 228 3.01 -6.65 -23.60
CA ASP A 228 3.11 -6.94 -22.18
C ASP A 228 2.89 -5.66 -21.33
N HIS A 229 2.90 -5.77 -20.02
CA HIS A 229 2.61 -4.63 -19.15
C HIS A 229 3.70 -3.54 -19.21
N GLU A 230 4.98 -3.89 -19.41
CA GLU A 230 6.08 -2.91 -19.50
C GLU A 230 6.04 -2.17 -20.83
N ALA A 231 5.88 -2.88 -21.95
CA ALA A 231 5.75 -2.29 -23.27
C ALA A 231 4.51 -1.40 -23.37
N LEU A 232 3.38 -1.82 -22.75
CA LEU A 232 2.16 -1.02 -22.69
C LEU A 232 2.35 0.26 -21.86
N MET A 233 3.06 0.22 -20.73
CA MET A 233 3.46 1.44 -20.00
C MET A 233 4.32 2.36 -20.89
N GLY A 234 5.23 1.81 -21.67
CA GLY A 234 6.01 2.54 -22.68
C GLY A 234 5.14 3.22 -23.73
N TRP A 235 4.12 2.51 -24.22
CA TRP A 235 3.13 3.04 -25.18
C TRP A 235 2.38 4.28 -24.64
N PHE A 236 1.94 4.24 -23.37
CA PHE A 236 1.33 5.39 -22.70
C PHE A 236 2.32 6.55 -22.51
N ARG A 237 3.54 6.24 -22.08
CA ARG A 237 4.59 7.26 -21.85
C ARG A 237 4.93 8.03 -23.12
N GLN A 238 5.05 7.34 -24.27
CA GLN A 238 5.27 7.98 -25.58
C GLN A 238 4.14 8.97 -25.96
N ARG A 239 2.95 8.82 -25.37
CA ARG A 239 1.79 9.71 -25.56
C ARG A 239 1.63 10.72 -24.42
N GLY A 240 2.68 10.89 -23.61
CA GLY A 240 2.74 11.86 -22.52
C GLY A 240 1.89 11.50 -21.30
N VAL A 241 1.56 10.23 -21.11
CA VAL A 241 0.85 9.74 -19.92
C VAL A 241 1.68 8.69 -19.21
N GLU A 242 2.07 8.97 -17.98
CA GLU A 242 2.68 7.97 -17.10
C GLU A 242 1.59 7.24 -16.33
N THR A 243 1.57 5.92 -16.43
CA THR A 243 0.61 5.06 -15.73
C THR A 243 1.29 3.79 -15.27
N TRP A 244 0.68 3.11 -14.30
CA TRP A 244 1.21 1.86 -13.77
C TRP A 244 0.30 0.69 -14.13
N LEU A 245 0.89 -0.35 -14.69
CA LEU A 245 0.23 -1.58 -15.09
C LEU A 245 0.85 -2.76 -14.35
N TYR A 246 0.01 -3.66 -13.89
CA TYR A 246 0.44 -4.93 -13.29
C TYR A 246 -0.04 -6.10 -14.14
N PRO A 247 0.73 -7.21 -14.22
CA PRO A 247 0.17 -8.47 -14.64
C PRO A 247 -0.89 -8.91 -13.63
N TRP A 248 -2.04 -9.37 -14.11
CA TRP A 248 -3.16 -9.76 -13.25
C TRP A 248 -3.83 -11.02 -13.78
N PRO A 249 -4.14 -12.02 -12.91
CA PRO A 249 -4.76 -13.28 -13.32
C PRO A 249 -6.28 -13.13 -13.54
N CYS A 250 -6.70 -12.21 -14.42
CA CYS A 250 -8.09 -12.00 -14.82
C CYS A 250 -8.21 -11.98 -16.33
N ALA A 251 -9.42 -11.85 -16.85
CA ALA A 251 -9.65 -11.68 -18.28
C ALA A 251 -8.86 -10.46 -18.78
N GLY A 252 -7.97 -10.62 -19.72
CA GLY A 252 -7.07 -9.58 -20.20
C GLY A 252 -5.70 -9.53 -19.51
N GLY A 253 -5.55 -10.14 -18.35
CA GLY A 253 -4.27 -10.34 -17.67
C GLY A 253 -3.55 -9.09 -17.20
N LYS A 254 -4.20 -7.92 -17.15
CA LYS A 254 -3.60 -6.64 -16.76
C LYS A 254 -4.51 -5.86 -15.83
N LEU A 255 -3.88 -5.13 -14.92
CA LEU A 255 -4.52 -4.23 -13.96
C LEU A 255 -3.91 -2.84 -14.16
N ILE A 256 -4.72 -1.84 -14.49
CA ILE A 256 -4.28 -0.44 -14.53
C ILE A 256 -4.51 0.21 -13.16
N ARG A 257 -3.50 0.91 -12.64
CA ARG A 257 -3.60 1.67 -11.39
C ARG A 257 -3.43 3.17 -11.66
N ILE A 258 -4.31 3.95 -11.08
CA ILE A 258 -4.23 5.41 -11.03
C ILE A 258 -3.89 5.89 -9.62
N SER A 259 -3.24 7.06 -9.54
CA SER A 259 -2.90 7.73 -8.29
C SER A 259 -3.31 9.19 -8.41
N ALA A 260 -3.98 9.72 -7.40
CA ALA A 260 -4.39 11.12 -7.33
C ALA A 260 -3.60 11.85 -6.25
N GLN A 261 -2.97 12.97 -6.62
CA GLN A 261 -2.23 13.84 -5.71
C GLN A 261 -2.52 15.30 -6.05
N LEU A 262 -2.11 16.24 -5.21
CA LEU A 262 -2.39 17.68 -5.32
C LEU A 262 -2.14 18.28 -6.70
N TYR A 263 -1.13 17.80 -7.41
CA TYR A 263 -0.74 18.29 -8.75
C TYR A 263 -1.59 17.69 -9.87
N HIS A 264 -2.48 16.74 -9.58
CA HIS A 264 -3.42 16.20 -10.56
C HIS A 264 -4.76 16.94 -10.55
N ALA A 265 -5.37 16.98 -11.74
CA ALA A 265 -6.73 17.46 -11.95
C ALA A 265 -7.53 16.47 -12.84
N LEU A 266 -8.84 16.60 -12.86
CA LEU A 266 -9.71 15.70 -13.61
C LEU A 266 -9.38 15.61 -15.12
N PRO A 267 -8.95 16.70 -15.81
CA PRO A 267 -8.50 16.62 -17.20
C PRO A 267 -7.37 15.61 -17.46
N ASP A 268 -6.45 15.42 -16.52
CA ASP A 268 -5.37 14.44 -16.65
C ASP A 268 -5.90 13.02 -16.77
N PHE A 269 -6.94 12.71 -16.00
CA PHE A 269 -7.59 11.40 -16.02
C PHE A 269 -8.52 11.23 -17.23
N ARG A 270 -9.15 12.31 -17.73
CA ARG A 270 -9.89 12.29 -19.00
C ARG A 270 -8.97 11.93 -20.16
N ARG A 271 -7.79 12.56 -20.26
CA ARG A 271 -6.80 12.22 -21.27
C ARG A 271 -6.39 10.75 -21.17
N ARG A 272 -6.15 10.25 -19.95
CA ARG A 272 -5.85 8.83 -19.72
C ARG A 272 -6.97 7.92 -20.17
N ALA A 273 -8.22 8.25 -19.91
CA ALA A 273 -9.39 7.48 -20.35
C ALA A 273 -9.51 7.40 -21.88
N ILE A 274 -9.22 8.51 -22.59
CA ILE A 274 -9.17 8.54 -24.06
C ILE A 274 -8.10 7.58 -24.58
N LEU A 275 -6.87 7.70 -24.08
CA LEU A 275 -5.77 6.83 -24.48
C LEU A 275 -6.01 5.36 -24.11
N LEU A 276 -6.73 5.12 -23.02
CA LEU A 276 -7.09 3.77 -22.63
C LEU A 276 -8.05 3.12 -23.61
N ARG A 277 -9.07 3.86 -24.10
CA ARG A 277 -9.95 3.39 -25.18
C ARG A 277 -9.15 3.07 -26.45
N GLU A 278 -8.30 3.98 -26.90
CA GLU A 278 -7.40 3.77 -28.05
C GLU A 278 -6.54 2.50 -27.84
N ALA A 279 -5.97 2.31 -26.65
CA ALA A 279 -5.18 1.13 -26.32
C ALA A 279 -6.00 -0.17 -26.32
N MET A 280 -7.31 -0.10 -26.11
CA MET A 280 -8.25 -1.23 -26.17
C MET A 280 -8.70 -1.57 -27.60
N GLY A 281 -8.43 -0.68 -28.58
CA GLY A 281 -8.82 -0.85 -29.99
C GLY A 281 -10.18 -0.23 -30.33
N GLY A 282 -10.58 0.81 -29.54
CA GLY A 282 -11.81 1.60 -29.75
C GLY A 282 -11.52 3.00 -30.21
#